data_8978fa15f26e42c50c5671b9fe9ac042
#
_entry.id   8978fa15f26e42c50c5671b9fe9ac042
#
_cell.length_a   1.000
_cell.length_b   1.000
_cell.length_c   1.000
_cell.angle_alpha   90.00
_cell.angle_beta   90.00
_cell.angle_gamma   90.00
#
_symmetry.space_group_name_H-M   'P 1'
#
loop_
_entity.id
_entity.type
_entity.pdbx_description
1 polymer ?
#
loop_
_entity_poly.entity_id
_entity_poly.type
_entity_poly.pdbx_seq_one_letter_code
_entity_poly.pdbx_strand_id
1 'polypeptide(L)'
;KFLNNYIEVKIYNFKILASNKKNQTSHALLRKCNFDDQHELETIKKFSDNKKIFLLDCGCNYGFYSFYTASLSDNNFVISFEASSKTSEDFNKNLYLNNFKNVILNNLAVSDVDNNKVSFNESLNDWESSLSHNKFEEKKLTTINTITIDTTLRKYDLNDYFVFIKLDIEGHEFQAIKGAKNIIKKYNPIIIIEFSKYIFENNKNSFDFLESFLLDFDYSIYGTNKKLITVEEIKLLLKSLGPDHKTISNYYLIKNDKNLINLFI
;
A
#
# COMPACT_ATOMS: atom_id res chain seq x y z
N LYS A 1 26.42 3.19 -12.57
CA LYS A 1 26.30 2.68 -13.96
C LYS A 1 25.04 3.25 -14.58
N PHE A 2 25.16 4.00 -15.66
CA PHE A 2 23.99 4.44 -16.46
C PHE A 2 23.54 3.23 -17.30
N LEU A 3 22.45 2.61 -16.89
CA LEU A 3 21.69 1.71 -17.74
C LEU A 3 20.74 2.61 -18.55
N ASN A 4 20.99 2.79 -19.85
CA ASN A 4 20.22 3.58 -20.80
C ASN A 4 18.84 4.03 -20.25
N ASN A 5 18.76 5.23 -19.62
CA ASN A 5 17.57 5.86 -19.03
C ASN A 5 17.29 5.60 -17.53
N TYR A 6 18.14 4.90 -16.80
CA TYR A 6 17.96 4.68 -15.35
C TYR A 6 19.23 5.05 -14.57
N ILE A 7 19.03 5.55 -13.36
CA ILE A 7 20.07 5.81 -12.37
C ILE A 7 19.83 4.87 -11.20
N GLU A 8 20.84 4.08 -10.83
CA GLU A 8 20.79 3.25 -9.63
C GLU A 8 20.96 4.12 -8.39
N VAL A 9 19.98 4.09 -7.50
CA VAL A 9 20.00 4.79 -6.21
C VAL A 9 19.98 3.74 -5.10
N LYS A 10 20.94 3.82 -4.17
CA LYS A 10 20.94 2.98 -2.97
C LYS A 10 20.12 3.65 -1.87
N ILE A 11 19.15 2.92 -1.32
CA ILE A 11 18.29 3.36 -0.22
C ILE A 11 18.29 2.25 0.83
N TYR A 12 18.62 2.57 2.08
CA TYR A 12 18.79 1.55 3.13
C TYR A 12 19.69 0.39 2.65
N ASN A 13 19.21 -0.84 2.69
CA ASN A 13 19.95 -2.05 2.29
C ASN A 13 19.58 -2.55 0.88
N PHE A 14 18.87 -1.76 0.08
CA PHE A 14 18.48 -2.14 -1.28
C PHE A 14 18.73 -1.00 -2.29
N LYS A 15 18.49 -1.29 -3.55
CA LYS A 15 18.70 -0.37 -4.66
C LYS A 15 17.44 -0.21 -5.48
N ILE A 16 17.22 0.98 -6.00
CA ILE A 16 16.12 1.31 -6.92
C ILE A 16 16.68 1.92 -8.20
N LEU A 17 16.13 1.55 -9.31
CA LEU A 17 16.37 2.18 -10.61
C LEU A 17 15.42 3.37 -10.77
N ALA A 18 15.94 4.57 -10.60
CA ALA A 18 15.22 5.80 -10.86
C ALA A 18 15.30 6.12 -12.35
N SER A 19 14.17 6.33 -13.01
CA SER A 19 14.12 6.74 -14.43
C SER A 19 14.63 8.17 -14.59
N ASN A 20 15.42 8.44 -15.62
CA ASN A 20 15.81 9.80 -15.98
C ASN A 20 14.75 10.51 -16.85
N LYS A 21 13.66 9.83 -17.22
CA LYS A 21 12.51 10.43 -17.88
C LYS A 21 11.68 11.22 -16.87
N LYS A 22 10.81 12.12 -17.34
CA LYS A 22 9.86 12.87 -16.50
C LYS A 22 8.94 11.88 -15.75
N ASN A 23 9.30 11.56 -14.52
CA ASN A 23 8.65 10.63 -13.64
C ASN A 23 8.80 11.20 -12.23
N GLN A 24 7.67 11.49 -11.58
CA GLN A 24 7.66 12.22 -10.30
C GLN A 24 8.30 11.40 -9.18
N THR A 25 8.02 10.09 -9.10
CA THR A 25 8.62 9.18 -8.11
C THR A 25 10.14 9.16 -8.25
N SER A 26 10.63 8.98 -9.47
CA SER A 26 12.07 8.97 -9.73
C SER A 26 12.73 10.30 -9.42
N HIS A 27 12.06 11.43 -9.71
CA HIS A 27 12.59 12.77 -9.39
C HIS A 27 12.61 13.04 -7.88
N ALA A 28 11.58 12.60 -7.14
CA ALA A 28 11.57 12.71 -5.69
C ALA A 28 12.70 11.87 -5.08
N LEU A 29 12.87 10.63 -5.56
CA LEU A 29 13.92 9.73 -5.15
C LEU A 29 15.31 10.30 -5.40
N LEU A 30 15.56 10.84 -6.59
CA LEU A 30 16.86 11.43 -6.96
C LEU A 30 17.19 12.68 -6.15
N ARG A 31 16.18 13.44 -5.71
CA ARG A 31 16.36 14.65 -4.90
C ARG A 31 16.61 14.35 -3.43
N LYS A 32 15.86 13.39 -2.87
CA LYS A 32 15.86 13.13 -1.44
C LYS A 32 16.81 12.00 -1.04
N CYS A 33 17.12 11.06 -1.96
CA CYS A 33 17.78 9.79 -1.66
C CYS A 33 17.16 9.07 -0.47
N ASN A 34 15.87 9.32 -0.23
CA ASN A 34 15.11 8.83 0.91
C ASN A 34 13.63 8.75 0.56
N PHE A 35 12.86 8.10 1.40
CA PHE A 35 11.44 7.87 1.26
C PHE A 35 10.65 8.71 2.26
N ASP A 36 9.47 9.21 1.88
CA ASP A 36 8.69 10.11 2.74
C ASP A 36 8.02 9.38 3.91
N ASP A 37 7.63 8.11 3.74
CA ASP A 37 6.87 7.30 4.71
C ASP A 37 7.78 6.66 5.78
N GLN A 38 8.67 7.42 6.38
CA GLN A 38 9.66 6.90 7.34
C GLN A 38 9.02 6.30 8.58
N HIS A 39 7.92 6.87 9.06
CA HIS A 39 7.22 6.38 10.25
C HIS A 39 6.64 4.99 10.04
N GLU A 40 6.13 4.71 8.84
CA GLU A 40 5.59 3.41 8.45
C GLU A 40 6.72 2.38 8.36
N LEU A 41 7.82 2.74 7.73
CA LEU A 41 8.99 1.87 7.62
C LEU A 41 9.61 1.57 8.99
N GLU A 42 9.72 2.56 9.88
CA GLU A 42 10.16 2.37 11.27
C GLU A 42 9.22 1.43 12.04
N THR A 43 7.90 1.56 11.82
CA THR A 43 6.92 0.65 12.41
C THR A 43 7.14 -0.77 11.93
N ILE A 44 7.26 -0.99 10.63
CA ILE A 44 7.56 -2.31 10.05
C ILE A 44 8.85 -2.88 10.64
N LYS A 45 9.91 -2.06 10.75
CA LYS A 45 11.18 -2.49 11.35
C LYS A 45 11.00 -2.90 12.81
N LYS A 46 10.32 -2.09 13.63
CA LYS A 46 10.06 -2.40 15.05
C LYS A 46 9.39 -3.76 15.22
N PHE A 47 8.43 -4.09 14.37
CA PHE A 47 7.76 -5.38 14.38
C PHE A 47 8.67 -6.51 13.87
N SER A 48 9.47 -6.25 12.83
CA SER A 48 10.44 -7.22 12.28
C SER A 48 11.54 -7.59 13.27
N ASP A 49 11.91 -6.69 14.17
CA ASP A 49 12.89 -6.95 15.24
C ASP A 49 12.32 -7.94 16.31
N ASN A 50 11.01 -8.16 16.34
CA ASN A 50 10.34 -9.04 17.31
C ASN A 50 9.90 -10.38 16.71
N LYS A 51 9.42 -10.38 15.46
CA LYS A 51 8.91 -11.57 14.77
C LYS A 51 8.95 -11.34 13.27
N LYS A 52 9.05 -12.43 12.49
CA LYS A 52 9.00 -12.33 11.02
C LYS A 52 7.71 -11.66 10.52
N ILE A 53 7.81 -10.90 9.44
CA ILE A 53 6.72 -10.14 8.84
C ILE A 53 6.25 -10.82 7.56
N PHE A 54 4.92 -10.88 7.40
CA PHE A 54 4.27 -11.08 6.13
C PHE A 54 3.64 -9.77 5.69
N LEU A 55 4.16 -9.16 4.63
CA LEU A 55 3.62 -7.93 4.06
C LEU A 55 2.82 -8.23 2.79
N LEU A 56 1.59 -7.73 2.75
CA LEU A 56 0.82 -7.57 1.53
C LEU A 56 0.89 -6.10 1.12
N ASP A 57 1.57 -5.81 0.00
CA ASP A 57 1.83 -4.45 -0.50
C ASP A 57 0.94 -4.20 -1.72
N CYS A 58 -0.23 -3.57 -1.50
CA CYS A 58 -1.21 -3.27 -2.54
C CYS A 58 -1.00 -1.84 -3.06
N GLY A 59 -0.69 -1.71 -4.36
CA GLY A 59 -0.18 -0.48 -4.96
C GLY A 59 1.31 -0.31 -4.69
N CYS A 60 2.08 -1.38 -4.93
CA CYS A 60 3.49 -1.41 -4.52
C CYS A 60 4.41 -0.49 -5.31
N ASN A 61 3.94 0.06 -6.42
CA ASN A 61 4.68 0.99 -7.26
C ASN A 61 6.10 0.45 -7.58
N TYR A 62 7.17 1.19 -7.31
CA TYR A 62 8.57 0.77 -7.52
C TYR A 62 9.09 -0.23 -6.49
N GLY A 63 8.31 -0.58 -5.47
CA GLY A 63 8.62 -1.63 -4.50
C GLY A 63 9.28 -1.14 -3.20
N PHE A 64 9.10 0.11 -2.80
CA PHE A 64 9.74 0.66 -1.61
C PHE A 64 9.42 -0.12 -0.33
N TYR A 65 8.15 -0.30 0.00
CA TYR A 65 7.72 -1.08 1.15
C TYR A 65 8.13 -2.54 1.02
N SER A 66 7.93 -3.10 -0.18
CA SER A 66 8.26 -4.48 -0.48
C SER A 66 9.74 -4.80 -0.25
N PHE A 67 10.64 -4.00 -0.83
CA PHE A 67 12.08 -4.25 -0.74
C PHE A 67 12.64 -3.86 0.62
N TYR A 68 12.11 -2.80 1.25
CA TYR A 68 12.48 -2.48 2.62
C TYR A 68 12.18 -3.66 3.55
N THR A 69 10.93 -4.14 3.55
CA THR A 69 10.51 -5.26 4.40
C THR A 69 11.33 -6.54 4.12
N ALA A 70 11.54 -6.85 2.84
CA ALA A 70 12.34 -8.02 2.45
C ALA A 70 13.81 -7.90 2.89
N SER A 71 14.37 -6.68 2.88
CA SER A 71 15.77 -6.43 3.25
C SER A 71 16.04 -6.49 4.76
N LEU A 72 15.00 -6.43 5.60
CA LEU A 72 15.15 -6.51 7.05
C LEU A 72 15.48 -7.93 7.53
N SER A 73 14.97 -8.96 6.85
CA SER A 73 15.21 -10.37 7.18
C SER A 73 14.82 -11.29 6.03
N ASP A 74 15.62 -12.31 5.75
CA ASP A 74 15.27 -13.37 4.79
C ASP A 74 14.05 -14.20 5.23
N ASN A 75 13.66 -14.13 6.50
CA ASN A 75 12.46 -14.77 7.04
C ASN A 75 11.18 -13.95 6.82
N ASN A 76 11.28 -12.68 6.44
CA ASN A 76 10.14 -11.88 6.03
C ASN A 76 9.67 -12.35 4.65
N PHE A 77 8.37 -12.23 4.40
CA PHE A 77 7.79 -12.60 3.11
C PHE A 77 6.86 -11.48 2.61
N VAL A 78 6.95 -11.17 1.33
CA VAL A 78 6.21 -10.06 0.73
C VAL A 78 5.44 -10.55 -0.49
N ILE A 79 4.16 -10.19 -0.57
CA ILE A 79 3.36 -10.29 -1.78
C ILE A 79 2.95 -8.88 -2.19
N SER A 80 3.32 -8.50 -3.39
CA SER A 80 3.10 -7.17 -3.95
C SER A 80 2.08 -7.21 -5.07
N PHE A 81 1.26 -6.18 -5.16
CA PHE A 81 0.29 -5.97 -6.23
C PHE A 81 0.49 -4.61 -6.87
N GLU A 82 0.55 -4.59 -8.19
CA GLU A 82 0.61 -3.39 -9.01
C GLU A 82 -0.26 -3.56 -10.25
N ALA A 83 -1.22 -2.65 -10.41
CA ALA A 83 -2.17 -2.72 -11.52
C ALA A 83 -1.57 -2.21 -12.84
N SER A 84 -0.69 -1.19 -12.78
CA SER A 84 0.02 -0.71 -13.96
C SER A 84 1.05 -1.74 -14.45
N SER A 85 0.87 -2.22 -15.68
CA SER A 85 1.84 -3.15 -16.28
C SER A 85 3.22 -2.51 -16.47
N LYS A 86 3.27 -1.22 -16.78
CA LYS A 86 4.52 -0.46 -16.94
C LYS A 86 5.26 -0.34 -15.60
N THR A 87 4.55 0.01 -14.53
CA THR A 87 5.14 0.12 -13.19
C THR A 87 5.56 -1.26 -12.66
N SER A 88 4.78 -2.31 -12.95
CA SER A 88 5.14 -3.71 -12.66
C SER A 88 6.44 -4.14 -13.36
N GLU A 89 6.70 -3.69 -14.59
CA GLU A 89 7.97 -3.94 -15.27
C GLU A 89 9.15 -3.28 -14.54
N ASP A 90 8.98 -2.04 -14.08
CA ASP A 90 10.01 -1.33 -13.33
C ASP A 90 10.23 -1.94 -11.93
N PHE A 91 9.17 -2.38 -11.25
CA PHE A 91 9.29 -3.19 -10.04
C PHE A 91 10.12 -4.47 -10.28
N ASN A 92 9.84 -5.22 -11.35
CA ASN A 92 10.58 -6.45 -11.68
C ASN A 92 12.06 -6.17 -11.95
N LYS A 93 12.41 -5.06 -12.60
CA LYS A 93 13.82 -4.65 -12.76
C LYS A 93 14.48 -4.42 -11.41
N ASN A 94 13.78 -3.75 -10.48
CA ASN A 94 14.27 -3.50 -9.12
C ASN A 94 14.37 -4.79 -8.31
N LEU A 95 13.40 -5.69 -8.43
CA LEU A 95 13.44 -7.00 -7.80
C LEU A 95 14.66 -7.82 -8.26
N TYR A 96 14.90 -7.86 -9.57
CA TYR A 96 16.08 -8.52 -10.15
C TYR A 96 17.40 -7.89 -9.68
N LEU A 97 17.47 -6.55 -9.64
CA LEU A 97 18.66 -5.81 -9.20
C LEU A 97 19.08 -6.17 -7.76
N ASN A 98 18.09 -6.41 -6.88
CA ASN A 98 18.31 -6.72 -5.47
C ASN A 98 18.40 -8.22 -5.17
N ASN A 99 17.99 -9.08 -6.13
CA ASN A 99 17.99 -10.54 -5.99
C ASN A 99 17.19 -11.07 -4.78
N PHE A 100 16.13 -10.36 -4.37
CA PHE A 100 15.24 -10.85 -3.31
C PHE A 100 14.50 -12.11 -3.74
N LYS A 101 14.48 -13.14 -2.85
CA LYS A 101 13.79 -14.41 -3.06
C LYS A 101 12.48 -14.51 -2.28
N ASN A 102 12.27 -13.60 -1.37
CA ASN A 102 11.13 -13.50 -0.46
C ASN A 102 10.10 -12.43 -0.89
N VAL A 103 10.11 -12.01 -2.15
CA VAL A 103 9.18 -11.06 -2.74
C VAL A 103 8.52 -11.66 -3.97
N ILE A 104 7.19 -11.59 -4.05
CA ILE A 104 6.39 -12.00 -5.20
C ILE A 104 5.60 -10.80 -5.70
N LEU A 105 5.70 -10.47 -7.00
CA LEU A 105 4.86 -9.47 -7.65
C LEU A 105 3.70 -10.12 -8.41
N ASN A 106 2.52 -9.52 -8.30
CA ASN A 106 1.35 -9.83 -9.11
C ASN A 106 0.89 -8.57 -9.85
N ASN A 107 0.83 -8.62 -11.18
CA ASN A 107 0.23 -7.54 -11.98
C ASN A 107 -1.29 -7.75 -12.03
N LEU A 108 -1.96 -7.39 -10.96
CA LEU A 108 -3.41 -7.52 -10.72
C LEU A 108 -3.87 -6.32 -9.88
N ALA A 109 -5.16 -5.99 -9.97
CA ALA A 109 -5.79 -5.04 -9.09
C ALA A 109 -6.42 -5.75 -7.88
N VAL A 110 -6.18 -5.25 -6.67
CA VAL A 110 -6.81 -5.78 -5.46
C VAL A 110 -8.22 -5.21 -5.32
N SER A 111 -9.21 -6.08 -5.05
CA SER A 111 -10.62 -5.68 -4.97
C SER A 111 -11.40 -6.62 -4.04
N ASP A 112 -12.73 -6.46 -4.00
CA ASP A 112 -13.68 -7.32 -3.27
C ASP A 112 -14.19 -8.50 -4.09
N VAL A 113 -13.84 -8.58 -5.40
CA VAL A 113 -14.28 -9.64 -6.32
C VAL A 113 -13.09 -10.17 -7.12
N ASP A 114 -13.00 -11.49 -7.24
CA ASP A 114 -11.97 -12.18 -8.04
C ASP A 114 -12.32 -12.22 -9.53
N ASN A 115 -11.29 -12.19 -10.37
CA ASN A 115 -11.37 -12.41 -11.82
C ASN A 115 -12.36 -11.47 -12.56
N ASN A 116 -12.66 -10.33 -12.00
CA ASN A 116 -13.40 -9.29 -12.68
C ASN A 116 -12.45 -8.44 -13.53
N LYS A 117 -12.89 -8.06 -14.73
CA LYS A 117 -12.14 -7.11 -15.57
C LYS A 117 -12.62 -5.71 -15.27
N VAL A 118 -11.74 -4.90 -14.75
CA VAL A 118 -12.02 -3.50 -14.43
C VAL A 118 -11.23 -2.57 -15.35
N SER A 119 -11.85 -1.46 -15.68
CA SER A 119 -11.16 -0.39 -16.39
C SER A 119 -10.17 0.29 -15.47
N PHE A 120 -8.94 0.39 -15.90
CA PHE A 120 -7.85 1.01 -15.16
C PHE A 120 -7.30 2.19 -15.96
N ASN A 121 -7.29 3.35 -15.32
CA ASN A 121 -6.70 4.55 -15.91
C ASN A 121 -5.21 4.56 -15.60
N GLU A 122 -4.40 4.11 -16.55
CA GLU A 122 -2.95 4.18 -16.46
C GLU A 122 -2.50 5.61 -16.75
N SER A 123 -2.00 6.28 -15.73
CA SER A 123 -1.44 7.63 -15.87
C SER A 123 -0.09 7.58 -16.56
N LEU A 124 0.22 8.60 -17.35
CA LEU A 124 1.58 8.83 -17.83
C LEU A 124 2.51 9.29 -16.69
N ASN A 125 1.93 9.82 -15.61
CA ASN A 125 2.61 10.17 -14.36
C ASN A 125 2.37 9.04 -13.36
N ASP A 126 3.41 8.40 -12.87
CA ASP A 126 3.38 7.12 -12.13
C ASP A 126 2.61 7.13 -10.79
N TRP A 127 2.18 8.28 -10.28
CA TRP A 127 1.52 8.41 -8.97
C TRP A 127 -0.01 8.39 -8.99
N GLU A 128 -0.62 8.52 -10.16
CA GLU A 128 -2.06 8.76 -10.26
C GLU A 128 -2.80 7.72 -11.09
N SER A 129 -2.26 6.52 -11.20
CA SER A 129 -2.93 5.42 -11.89
C SER A 129 -4.00 4.80 -10.97
N SER A 130 -5.28 4.82 -11.38
CA SER A 130 -6.37 4.38 -10.51
C SER A 130 -7.51 3.68 -11.24
N LEU A 131 -8.29 2.92 -10.49
CA LEU A 131 -9.58 2.34 -10.94
C LEU A 131 -10.71 3.38 -10.91
N SER A 132 -10.53 4.51 -10.24
CA SER A 132 -11.51 5.58 -10.16
C SER A 132 -11.42 6.57 -11.33
N HIS A 133 -12.54 7.23 -11.65
CA HIS A 133 -12.61 8.20 -12.75
C HIS A 133 -11.98 9.53 -12.34
N ASN A 134 -10.74 9.78 -12.76
CA ASN A 134 -10.05 11.04 -12.48
C ASN A 134 -9.89 11.93 -13.71
N LYS A 135 -9.91 13.26 -13.46
CA LYS A 135 -10.00 14.35 -14.46
C LYS A 135 -8.70 14.75 -15.16
N PHE A 136 -7.68 13.88 -15.26
CA PHE A 136 -6.40 14.26 -15.84
C PHE A 136 -6.32 13.96 -17.34
N GLU A 137 -5.69 14.84 -18.10
CA GLU A 137 -5.82 15.00 -19.54
C GLU A 137 -5.13 13.94 -20.42
N GLU A 138 -4.23 13.10 -19.89
CA GLU A 138 -3.53 12.08 -20.67
C GLU A 138 -3.52 10.72 -19.97
N LYS A 139 -4.56 9.93 -20.21
CA LYS A 139 -4.71 8.58 -19.65
C LYS A 139 -4.87 7.56 -20.73
N LYS A 140 -4.22 6.42 -20.54
CA LYS A 140 -4.46 5.24 -21.34
C LYS A 140 -5.43 4.35 -20.56
N LEU A 141 -6.65 4.19 -21.09
CA LEU A 141 -7.60 3.24 -20.51
C LEU A 141 -7.14 1.82 -20.88
N THR A 142 -6.85 1.04 -19.86
CA THR A 142 -6.51 -0.39 -19.96
C THR A 142 -7.51 -1.22 -19.16
N THR A 143 -7.45 -2.52 -19.31
CA THR A 143 -8.22 -3.44 -18.47
C THR A 143 -7.29 -4.30 -17.66
N ILE A 144 -7.61 -4.49 -16.37
CA ILE A 144 -6.86 -5.35 -15.45
C ILE A 144 -7.80 -6.31 -14.76
N ASN A 145 -7.33 -7.53 -14.47
CA ASN A 145 -8.08 -8.48 -13.67
C ASN A 145 -7.94 -8.16 -12.19
N THR A 146 -9.01 -8.41 -11.44
CA THR A 146 -9.02 -8.24 -9.99
C THR A 146 -8.77 -9.54 -9.24
N ILE A 147 -8.28 -9.41 -8.01
CA ILE A 147 -8.14 -10.50 -7.04
C ILE A 147 -8.47 -10.00 -5.63
N THR A 148 -9.03 -10.87 -4.80
CA THR A 148 -9.25 -10.57 -3.39
C THR A 148 -8.03 -10.94 -2.54
N ILE A 149 -7.86 -10.24 -1.43
CA ILE A 149 -6.82 -10.56 -0.44
C ILE A 149 -7.07 -11.96 0.15
N ASP A 150 -8.34 -12.29 0.42
CA ASP A 150 -8.73 -13.60 0.94
C ASP A 150 -8.30 -14.74 0.00
N THR A 151 -8.54 -14.59 -1.31
CA THR A 151 -8.11 -15.60 -2.31
C THR A 151 -6.59 -15.70 -2.39
N THR A 152 -5.89 -14.57 -2.36
CA THR A 152 -4.43 -14.54 -2.40
C THR A 152 -3.81 -15.30 -1.23
N LEU A 153 -4.31 -15.04 -0.01
CA LEU A 153 -3.67 -15.50 1.21
C LEU A 153 -4.19 -16.84 1.74
N ARG A 154 -5.29 -17.37 1.20
CA ARG A 154 -5.91 -18.62 1.69
C ARG A 154 -4.97 -19.84 1.74
N LYS A 155 -3.92 -19.86 0.90
CA LYS A 155 -2.96 -20.95 0.82
C LYS A 155 -1.77 -20.82 1.78
N TYR A 156 -1.66 -19.69 2.50
CA TYR A 156 -0.56 -19.42 3.41
C TYR A 156 -0.99 -19.63 4.86
N ASP A 157 -0.13 -20.27 5.65
CA ASP A 157 -0.27 -20.24 7.11
C ASP A 157 0.56 -19.07 7.66
N LEU A 158 -0.14 -18.07 8.24
CA LEU A 158 0.46 -16.83 8.69
C LEU A 158 0.56 -16.74 10.22
N ASN A 159 0.30 -17.80 10.97
CA ASN A 159 0.29 -17.80 12.44
C ASN A 159 1.64 -17.37 13.05
N ASP A 160 2.73 -17.66 12.35
CA ASP A 160 4.08 -17.29 12.79
C ASP A 160 4.53 -15.91 12.35
N TYR A 161 3.66 -15.13 11.72
CA TYR A 161 4.00 -13.80 11.21
C TYR A 161 3.24 -12.70 11.95
N PHE A 162 3.85 -11.52 12.03
CA PHE A 162 3.07 -10.29 12.05
C PHE A 162 2.61 -9.98 10.61
N VAL A 163 1.31 -9.92 10.42
CA VAL A 163 0.73 -9.66 9.09
C VAL A 163 0.49 -8.17 8.93
N PHE A 164 1.06 -7.60 7.89
CA PHE A 164 0.84 -6.22 7.45
C PHE A 164 0.11 -6.21 6.12
N ILE A 165 -0.83 -5.28 5.97
CA ILE A 165 -1.49 -4.98 4.69
C ILE A 165 -1.30 -3.48 4.44
N LYS A 166 -0.54 -3.11 3.41
CA LYS A 166 -0.44 -1.74 2.92
C LYS A 166 -1.47 -1.56 1.81
N LEU A 167 -2.29 -0.54 1.93
CA LEU A 167 -3.29 -0.14 0.93
C LEU A 167 -3.02 1.28 0.48
N ASP A 168 -2.61 1.42 -0.77
CA ASP A 168 -2.34 2.67 -1.45
C ASP A 168 -2.67 2.46 -2.94
N ILE A 169 -3.96 2.40 -3.21
CA ILE A 169 -4.54 1.99 -4.50
C ILE A 169 -5.53 3.01 -5.05
N GLU A 170 -5.30 4.26 -4.69
CA GLU A 170 -5.88 5.46 -5.29
C GLU A 170 -7.42 5.44 -5.32
N GLY A 171 -8.02 5.15 -4.16
CA GLY A 171 -9.48 5.22 -3.93
C GLY A 171 -10.21 3.89 -3.97
N HIS A 172 -9.49 2.75 -4.03
CA HIS A 172 -10.10 1.40 -4.03
C HIS A 172 -9.84 0.61 -2.73
N GLU A 173 -9.35 1.28 -1.70
CA GLU A 173 -8.90 0.70 -0.43
C GLU A 173 -10.02 -0.02 0.32
N PHE A 174 -11.23 0.54 0.32
CA PHE A 174 -12.37 -0.09 1.01
C PHE A 174 -12.86 -1.35 0.29
N GLN A 175 -12.74 -1.44 -1.03
CA GLN A 175 -12.98 -2.67 -1.77
C GLN A 175 -11.94 -3.73 -1.42
N ALA A 176 -10.66 -3.34 -1.31
CA ALA A 176 -9.60 -4.25 -0.87
C ALA A 176 -9.88 -4.79 0.55
N ILE A 177 -10.31 -3.94 1.49
CA ILE A 177 -10.72 -4.36 2.85
C ILE A 177 -11.92 -5.33 2.79
N LYS A 178 -12.92 -5.07 1.93
CA LYS A 178 -14.05 -5.99 1.75
C LYS A 178 -13.61 -7.36 1.25
N GLY A 179 -12.59 -7.40 0.38
CA GLY A 179 -11.98 -8.62 -0.14
C GLY A 179 -10.98 -9.30 0.83
N ALA A 180 -10.81 -8.78 2.05
CA ALA A 180 -9.87 -9.27 3.05
C ALA A 180 -10.53 -9.79 4.34
N LYS A 181 -11.86 -9.87 4.40
CA LYS A 181 -12.61 -10.11 5.65
C LYS A 181 -12.16 -11.36 6.41
N ASN A 182 -11.89 -12.46 5.72
CA ASN A 182 -11.47 -13.71 6.37
C ASN A 182 -10.06 -13.62 6.92
N ILE A 183 -9.16 -12.98 6.19
CA ILE A 183 -7.77 -12.74 6.62
C ILE A 183 -7.74 -11.79 7.81
N ILE A 184 -8.51 -10.71 7.78
CA ILE A 184 -8.62 -9.75 8.87
C ILE A 184 -9.13 -10.44 10.14
N LYS A 185 -10.19 -11.23 10.02
CA LYS A 185 -10.77 -11.97 11.15
C LYS A 185 -9.81 -13.02 11.74
N LYS A 186 -9.03 -13.67 10.87
CA LYS A 186 -8.17 -14.80 11.28
C LYS A 186 -6.83 -14.34 11.87
N TYR A 187 -6.22 -13.32 11.27
CA TYR A 187 -4.82 -12.98 11.56
C TYR A 187 -4.63 -11.60 12.20
N ASN A 188 -5.71 -10.80 12.31
CA ASN A 188 -5.68 -9.45 12.89
C ASN A 188 -4.52 -8.59 12.34
N PRO A 189 -4.42 -8.40 11.01
CA PRO A 189 -3.31 -7.68 10.41
C PRO A 189 -3.25 -6.22 10.88
N ILE A 190 -2.06 -5.64 10.89
CA ILE A 190 -1.89 -4.19 10.93
C ILE A 190 -2.13 -3.69 9.51
N ILE A 191 -3.10 -2.79 9.33
CA ILE A 191 -3.41 -2.22 8.02
C ILE A 191 -2.85 -0.81 7.97
N ILE A 192 -1.94 -0.55 7.03
CA ILE A 192 -1.47 0.78 6.67
C ILE A 192 -2.32 1.22 5.47
N ILE A 193 -3.06 2.29 5.62
CA ILE A 193 -4.00 2.76 4.60
C ILE A 193 -3.79 4.25 4.33
N GLU A 194 -3.70 4.61 3.04
CA GLU A 194 -3.74 6.00 2.65
C GLU A 194 -5.19 6.49 2.61
N PHE A 195 -5.54 7.51 3.40
CA PHE A 195 -6.83 8.18 3.29
C PHE A 195 -6.73 9.37 2.34
N SER A 196 -7.56 9.34 1.30
CA SER A 196 -7.66 10.40 0.30
C SER A 196 -9.11 10.84 0.11
N LYS A 197 -9.32 12.01 -0.47
CA LYS A 197 -10.67 12.45 -0.87
C LYS A 197 -11.37 11.43 -1.75
N TYR A 198 -10.62 10.74 -2.63
CA TYR A 198 -11.18 9.78 -3.57
C TYR A 198 -11.90 8.62 -2.88
N ILE A 199 -11.35 8.12 -1.77
CA ILE A 199 -11.99 7.04 -0.99
C ILE A 199 -13.36 7.49 -0.49
N PHE A 200 -13.44 8.73 0.00
CA PHE A 200 -14.63 9.21 0.70
C PHE A 200 -15.66 9.88 -0.23
N GLU A 201 -15.23 10.51 -1.32
CA GLU A 201 -16.13 11.17 -2.28
C GLU A 201 -16.69 10.20 -3.32
N ASN A 202 -15.89 9.23 -3.77
CA ASN A 202 -16.30 8.30 -4.83
C ASN A 202 -17.10 7.11 -4.32
N ASN A 203 -17.07 6.83 -3.02
CA ASN A 203 -17.82 5.72 -2.42
C ASN A 203 -18.95 6.27 -1.55
N LYS A 204 -20.20 6.11 -2.01
CA LYS A 204 -21.35 6.37 -1.14
C LYS A 204 -21.22 5.54 0.14
N ASN A 205 -21.48 6.13 1.29
CA ASN A 205 -21.43 5.49 2.61
C ASN A 205 -20.01 5.06 3.04
N SER A 206 -18.95 5.74 2.56
CA SER A 206 -17.57 5.42 2.93
C SER A 206 -17.33 5.51 4.44
N PHE A 207 -17.90 6.52 5.09
CA PHE A 207 -17.78 6.68 6.53
C PHE A 207 -18.54 5.61 7.30
N ASP A 208 -19.77 5.27 6.86
CA ASP A 208 -20.56 4.19 7.46
C ASP A 208 -19.83 2.85 7.34
N PHE A 209 -19.18 2.62 6.19
CA PHE A 209 -18.33 1.44 6.00
C PHE A 209 -17.15 1.43 6.97
N LEU A 210 -16.44 2.55 7.10
CA LEU A 210 -15.30 2.65 8.02
C LEU A 210 -15.74 2.43 9.47
N GLU A 211 -16.82 3.08 9.91
CA GLU A 211 -17.38 2.92 11.27
C GLU A 211 -17.79 1.47 11.52
N SER A 212 -18.51 0.84 10.57
CA SER A 212 -18.93 -0.56 10.67
C SER A 212 -17.71 -1.49 10.74
N PHE A 213 -16.69 -1.25 9.90
CA PHE A 213 -15.45 -2.03 9.93
C PHE A 213 -14.75 -1.97 11.28
N LEU A 214 -14.62 -0.77 11.86
CA LEU A 214 -13.97 -0.58 13.16
C LEU A 214 -14.72 -1.33 14.27
N LEU A 215 -16.05 -1.30 14.23
CA LEU A 215 -16.89 -2.00 15.21
C LEU A 215 -16.87 -3.51 15.01
N ASP A 216 -17.12 -3.99 13.78
CA ASP A 216 -17.29 -5.41 13.49
C ASP A 216 -15.99 -6.21 13.71
N PHE A 217 -14.85 -5.60 13.44
CA PHE A 217 -13.54 -6.22 13.58
C PHE A 217 -12.79 -5.76 14.84
N ASP A 218 -13.36 -4.85 15.62
CA ASP A 218 -12.78 -4.29 16.84
C ASP A 218 -11.37 -3.69 16.56
N TYR A 219 -11.34 -2.75 15.63
CA TYR A 219 -10.16 -1.99 15.24
C TYR A 219 -10.25 -0.53 15.67
N SER A 220 -9.11 0.12 15.80
CA SER A 220 -8.99 1.56 16.01
C SER A 220 -8.08 2.19 14.97
N ILE A 221 -8.27 3.49 14.72
CA ILE A 221 -7.46 4.27 13.78
C ILE A 221 -6.36 4.99 14.56
N TYR A 222 -5.14 4.90 14.06
CA TYR A 222 -3.99 5.65 14.60
C TYR A 222 -3.32 6.44 13.46
N GLY A 223 -2.94 7.68 13.77
CA GLY A 223 -2.08 8.47 12.88
C GLY A 223 -0.65 7.97 12.86
N THR A 224 0.17 8.50 11.96
CA THR A 224 1.62 8.20 11.87
C THR A 224 2.36 8.59 13.16
N ASN A 225 1.86 9.59 13.88
CA ASN A 225 2.34 10.01 15.20
C ASN A 225 1.91 9.09 16.36
N LYS A 226 1.34 7.91 16.07
CA LYS A 226 0.87 6.90 17.03
C LYS A 226 -0.30 7.35 17.92
N LYS A 227 -0.96 8.46 17.61
CA LYS A 227 -2.15 8.93 18.34
C LYS A 227 -3.41 8.30 17.77
N LEU A 228 -4.31 7.92 18.68
CA LEU A 228 -5.66 7.49 18.33
C LEU A 228 -6.41 8.63 17.63
N ILE A 229 -7.14 8.28 16.57
CA ILE A 229 -7.90 9.22 15.75
C ILE A 229 -9.33 8.68 15.59
N THR A 230 -10.30 9.56 15.68
CA THR A 230 -11.72 9.24 15.49
C THR A 230 -12.13 9.44 14.03
N VAL A 231 -13.21 8.78 13.61
CA VAL A 231 -13.78 8.98 12.27
C VAL A 231 -14.23 10.44 12.08
N GLU A 232 -14.72 11.09 13.16
CA GLU A 232 -15.13 12.49 13.09
C GLU A 232 -13.94 13.44 12.84
N GLU A 233 -12.77 13.16 13.44
CA GLU A 233 -11.55 13.93 13.14
C GLU A 233 -11.13 13.76 11.67
N ILE A 234 -11.26 12.54 11.10
CA ILE A 234 -11.02 12.32 9.67
C ILE A 234 -12.00 13.14 8.81
N LYS A 235 -13.29 13.16 9.16
CA LYS A 235 -14.29 13.99 8.48
C LYS A 235 -13.92 15.49 8.51
N LEU A 236 -13.45 15.97 9.64
CA LEU A 236 -13.02 17.37 9.80
C LEU A 236 -11.77 17.68 8.97
N LEU A 237 -10.78 16.79 8.99
CA LEU A 237 -9.56 16.92 8.18
C LEU A 237 -9.91 16.99 6.69
N LEU A 238 -10.76 16.09 6.18
CA LEU A 238 -11.19 16.11 4.78
C LEU A 238 -11.89 17.41 4.39
N LYS A 239 -12.75 17.97 5.26
CA LYS A 239 -13.41 19.24 5.02
C LYS A 239 -12.43 20.41 4.99
N SER A 240 -11.33 20.33 5.73
CA SER A 240 -10.30 21.38 5.79
C SER A 240 -9.36 21.39 4.59
N LEU A 241 -9.31 20.30 3.81
CA LEU A 241 -8.45 20.21 2.62
C LEU A 241 -8.94 21.17 1.53
N GLY A 242 -8.02 21.96 0.99
CA GLY A 242 -8.28 22.79 -0.20
C GLY A 242 -8.63 21.96 -1.43
N PRO A 243 -9.11 22.59 -2.51
CA PRO A 243 -9.56 21.89 -3.72
C PRO A 243 -8.46 21.04 -4.39
N ASP A 244 -7.20 21.46 -4.22
CA ASP A 244 -6.05 20.81 -4.85
C ASP A 244 -5.40 19.73 -3.96
N HIS A 245 -5.79 19.63 -2.69
CA HIS A 245 -5.27 18.60 -1.77
C HIS A 245 -6.14 17.35 -1.85
N LYS A 246 -5.53 16.23 -2.25
CA LYS A 246 -6.22 14.96 -2.51
C LYS A 246 -6.01 13.94 -1.39
N THR A 247 -4.84 13.93 -0.79
CA THR A 247 -4.42 12.98 0.24
C THR A 247 -4.42 13.62 1.61
N ILE A 248 -4.91 12.91 2.63
CA ILE A 248 -4.81 13.36 4.01
C ILE A 248 -3.47 12.90 4.59
N SER A 249 -3.26 11.59 4.65
CA SER A 249 -2.04 10.92 5.14
C SER A 249 -2.24 9.41 5.13
N ASN A 250 -1.18 8.69 5.45
CA ASN A 250 -1.26 7.30 5.89
C ASN A 250 -1.80 7.21 7.32
N TYR A 251 -2.60 6.18 7.57
CA TYR A 251 -3.13 5.81 8.87
C TYR A 251 -2.91 4.33 9.13
N TYR A 252 -2.96 3.96 10.41
CA TYR A 252 -2.94 2.57 10.81
C TYR A 252 -4.31 2.17 11.33
N LEU A 253 -4.84 1.05 10.83
CA LEU A 253 -5.96 0.37 11.43
C LEU A 253 -5.39 -0.82 12.22
N ILE A 254 -5.62 -0.84 13.54
CA ILE A 254 -5.02 -1.79 14.46
C ILE A 254 -6.10 -2.43 15.32
N LYS A 255 -6.07 -3.76 15.43
CA LYS A 255 -6.92 -4.53 16.33
C LYS A 255 -6.76 -4.04 17.75
N ASN A 256 -7.86 -3.90 18.49
CA ASN A 256 -7.86 -3.50 19.91
C ASN A 256 -7.36 -4.64 20.82
N ASP A 257 -6.18 -5.16 20.49
CA ASP A 257 -5.41 -6.09 21.31
C ASP A 257 -4.35 -5.32 22.10
N LYS A 258 -4.36 -5.47 23.40
CA LYS A 258 -3.48 -4.72 24.32
C LYS A 258 -1.99 -4.95 24.04
N ASN A 259 -1.61 -6.20 23.68
CA ASN A 259 -0.20 -6.52 23.42
C ASN A 259 0.24 -5.93 22.08
N LEU A 260 -0.64 -6.01 21.07
CA LEU A 260 -0.38 -5.44 19.74
C LEU A 260 -0.24 -3.91 19.82
N ILE A 261 -1.15 -3.24 20.54
CA ILE A 261 -1.11 -1.78 20.75
C ILE A 261 0.15 -1.37 21.51
N ASN A 262 0.53 -2.05 22.57
CA ASN A 262 1.75 -1.76 23.33
C ASN A 262 3.00 -1.93 22.48
N LEU A 263 3.02 -2.92 21.58
CA LEU A 263 4.13 -3.07 20.63
C LEU A 263 4.10 -1.99 19.54
N PHE A 264 2.92 -1.53 19.15
CA PHE A 264 2.78 -0.50 18.11
C PHE A 264 3.20 0.89 18.62
N ILE A 265 2.73 1.34 19.78
CA ILE A 265 3.09 2.63 20.38
C ILE A 265 4.55 2.64 20.83
#